data_492e79b1146ace8bba6e56aa98240bda
#
_entry.id   492e79b1146ace8bba6e56aa98240bda
#
_cell.length_a   1.000
_cell.length_b   1.000
_cell.length_c   1.000
_cell.angle_alpha   90.00
_cell.angle_beta   90.00
_cell.angle_gamma   90.00
#
_symmetry.space_group_name_H-M   'P 1'
#
loop_
_entity.id
_entity.type
_entity.pdbx_description
1 polymer ?
#
loop_
_entity_poly.entity_id
_entity_poly.type
_entity_poly.pdbx_seq_one_letter_code
_entity_poly.pdbx_strand_id
1 'polypeptide(L)'
;MEKRIVRYALFAVVCAAGTAWACARGNASPPEGTSPARGVLTLSGRVIDDAYIGNGVQWDPYEVHDVDGRFSAADRKRLTDRLEYMQPRFIRVMGGIRSYLTDGRFDPSRNMEDLHMILGFCNTHGVTVLLGDWGGSLVDRQAQTVDQALIDSSGEMVRYLVEECGYDCIRYYNIVNEPNGSWASTRGDYALWLRAARAMDASLRRHGMAGRVKLVAPDAAVWTTLETHWVSNSVRDLGDAVGLYDIHTYPSKAQVNTGEYSAMISAYRAAAPAGTKMILGELGLKFIDERDVAYAAENERRIAADPDASPGDSQMFVFDHMYGIDVADAVMQTAACGYSGCVVWMLDDAMHMNEPGKLKIWGFWNILGEERYGAGKERIRPWYYAMSLLCRYFPQGAQILASGVSGVGGVRSMFGRTEKGVTLAVVNTDSERTVELTLENPQPGLSDLALYVYAPGRLRLGGERLLPVERGVALAPGSRISLAPETMLVCTSME
;
A
#
# COMPACT_ATOMS: atom_id res chain seq x y z
N MET A 1 38.88 14.39 32.28
CA MET A 1 38.20 14.73 31.01
C MET A 1 38.83 13.91 29.92
N GLU A 2 38.39 12.69 29.75
CA GLU A 2 38.91 11.78 28.70
C GLU A 2 37.87 11.69 27.59
N LYS A 3 38.27 12.10 26.38
CA LYS A 3 37.46 11.97 25.19
C LYS A 3 37.55 10.53 24.69
N ARG A 4 36.48 9.75 24.83
CA ARG A 4 36.36 8.46 24.14
C ARG A 4 36.06 8.71 22.66
N ILE A 5 37.06 8.43 21.84
CA ILE A 5 36.95 8.36 20.38
C ILE A 5 36.34 7.00 20.04
N VAL A 6 35.10 6.98 19.55
CA VAL A 6 34.49 5.78 18.99
C VAL A 6 35.03 5.61 17.56
N ARG A 7 35.91 4.63 17.38
CA ARG A 7 36.35 4.23 16.04
C ARG A 7 35.28 3.38 15.38
N TYR A 8 34.70 3.90 14.30
CA TYR A 8 33.89 3.10 13.37
C TYR A 8 34.85 2.23 12.54
N ALA A 9 34.74 0.92 12.72
CA ALA A 9 35.44 -0.02 11.83
C ALA A 9 34.65 -0.12 10.51
N LEU A 10 35.25 0.39 9.44
CA LEU A 10 34.81 0.18 8.06
C LEU A 10 35.08 -1.28 7.71
N PHE A 11 34.04 -2.08 7.46
CA PHE A 11 34.23 -3.41 6.83
C PHE A 11 33.95 -3.26 5.34
N ALA A 12 35.02 -3.38 4.55
CA ALA A 12 34.93 -3.52 3.11
C ALA A 12 34.48 -4.95 2.78
N VAL A 13 33.40 -5.08 2.05
CA VAL A 13 32.95 -6.35 1.45
C VAL A 13 33.49 -6.38 0.03
N VAL A 14 34.42 -7.26 -0.24
CA VAL A 14 34.97 -7.48 -1.57
C VAL A 14 34.13 -8.51 -2.30
N CYS A 15 33.49 -8.12 -3.39
CA CYS A 15 32.81 -9.04 -4.32
C CYS A 15 33.86 -9.70 -5.23
N ALA A 16 34.38 -10.87 -4.85
CA ALA A 16 35.08 -11.76 -5.77
C ALA A 16 34.14 -12.88 -6.22
N ALA A 17 34.27 -13.33 -7.45
CA ALA A 17 33.48 -14.43 -7.99
C ALA A 17 33.51 -15.64 -7.04
N GLY A 18 32.34 -16.01 -6.49
CA GLY A 18 32.18 -17.12 -5.56
C GLY A 18 32.08 -16.77 -4.07
N THR A 19 32.11 -15.50 -3.67
CA THR A 19 32.04 -15.08 -2.27
C THR A 19 30.58 -14.84 -1.80
N ALA A 20 30.30 -15.29 -0.58
CA ALA A 20 29.01 -15.05 0.08
C ALA A 20 28.85 -13.56 0.40
N TRP A 21 27.77 -12.99 -0.06
CA TRP A 21 27.37 -11.64 0.28
C TRP A 21 26.67 -11.66 1.63
N ALA A 22 27.36 -11.25 2.69
CA ALA A 22 26.83 -11.25 4.04
C ALA A 22 26.41 -9.84 4.42
N CYS A 23 25.16 -9.68 4.80
CA CYS A 23 24.68 -8.48 5.48
C CYS A 23 25.47 -8.31 6.78
N ALA A 24 26.23 -7.22 6.95
CA ALA A 24 27.12 -6.99 8.08
C ALA A 24 26.39 -7.11 9.43
N ARG A 25 26.96 -7.92 10.32
CA ARG A 25 26.46 -8.19 11.67
C ARG A 25 26.59 -6.95 12.56
N GLY A 26 25.49 -6.46 13.13
CA GLY A 26 25.53 -5.80 14.44
C GLY A 26 25.79 -6.82 15.54
N ASN A 27 26.44 -6.44 16.63
CA ASN A 27 26.97 -7.27 17.70
C ASN A 27 25.92 -8.04 18.54
N ALA A 28 25.05 -8.81 17.89
CA ALA A 28 24.38 -9.94 18.51
C ALA A 28 24.84 -11.17 17.71
N SER A 29 25.69 -12.01 18.29
CA SER A 29 25.99 -13.31 17.74
C SER A 29 24.68 -14.08 17.62
N PRO A 30 24.37 -14.72 16.48
CA PRO A 30 23.25 -15.65 16.42
C PRO A 30 23.45 -16.73 17.48
N PRO A 31 22.39 -17.33 18.02
CA PRO A 31 22.55 -18.47 18.87
C PRO A 31 23.40 -19.52 18.14
N GLU A 32 24.45 -20.00 18.78
CA GLU A 32 25.33 -21.02 18.24
C GLU A 32 24.52 -22.26 17.90
N GLY A 33 24.45 -22.65 16.63
CA GLY A 33 24.03 -23.98 16.25
C GLY A 33 23.11 -24.19 15.05
N THR A 34 22.48 -23.19 14.45
CA THR A 34 21.64 -23.44 13.27
C THR A 34 22.31 -22.95 11.99
N SER A 35 22.66 -23.88 11.11
CA SER A 35 23.09 -23.54 9.75
C SER A 35 21.98 -22.77 9.05
N PRO A 36 22.30 -21.72 8.24
CA PRO A 36 21.28 -20.97 7.49
C PRO A 36 20.49 -21.90 6.57
N ALA A 37 19.19 -21.67 6.47
CA ALA A 37 18.36 -22.35 5.49
C ALA A 37 18.81 -21.92 4.07
N ARG A 38 18.84 -22.85 3.12
CA ARG A 38 19.36 -22.59 1.77
C ARG A 38 18.28 -22.71 0.73
N GLY A 39 18.21 -21.74 -0.17
CA GLY A 39 17.27 -21.71 -1.28
C GLY A 39 17.91 -21.18 -2.55
N VAL A 40 17.10 -21.18 -3.59
CA VAL A 40 17.47 -20.67 -4.91
C VAL A 40 16.51 -19.52 -5.27
N LEU A 41 17.08 -18.37 -5.64
CA LEU A 41 16.36 -17.25 -6.24
C LEU A 41 16.52 -17.33 -7.76
N THR A 42 15.41 -17.48 -8.46
CA THR A 42 15.37 -17.52 -9.92
C THR A 42 14.70 -16.28 -10.46
N LEU A 43 15.35 -15.59 -11.40
CA LEU A 43 14.77 -14.48 -12.16
C LEU A 43 14.43 -14.94 -13.57
N SER A 44 13.37 -14.36 -14.14
CA SER A 44 12.89 -14.70 -15.48
C SER A 44 12.63 -13.42 -16.28
N GLY A 45 12.81 -13.48 -17.61
CA GLY A 45 12.38 -12.41 -18.51
C GLY A 45 10.86 -12.41 -18.82
N ARG A 46 10.09 -13.36 -18.25
CA ARG A 46 8.63 -13.42 -18.44
C ARG A 46 7.95 -12.26 -17.74
N VAL A 47 7.24 -11.44 -18.51
CA VAL A 47 6.48 -10.30 -17.98
C VAL A 47 5.21 -10.81 -17.29
N ILE A 48 4.96 -10.34 -16.08
CA ILE A 48 3.72 -10.54 -15.32
C ILE A 48 2.78 -9.36 -15.55
N ASP A 49 3.29 -8.14 -15.40
CA ASP A 49 2.59 -6.88 -15.72
C ASP A 49 3.55 -6.00 -16.55
N ASP A 50 3.09 -5.53 -17.70
CA ASP A 50 3.89 -4.73 -18.64
C ASP A 50 3.83 -3.22 -18.39
N ALA A 51 2.88 -2.77 -17.55
CA ALA A 51 2.67 -1.37 -17.23
C ALA A 51 2.09 -1.25 -15.81
N TYR A 52 2.93 -1.54 -14.81
CA TYR A 52 2.57 -1.46 -13.40
C TYR A 52 2.06 -0.06 -13.06
N ILE A 53 0.94 0.03 -12.37
CA ILE A 53 0.41 1.32 -11.91
C ILE A 53 1.27 1.86 -10.76
N GLY A 54 1.74 0.95 -9.91
CA GLY A 54 2.56 1.25 -8.75
C GLY A 54 1.85 1.05 -7.43
N ASN A 55 2.63 1.08 -6.34
CA ASN A 55 2.09 0.98 -4.99
C ASN A 55 1.75 2.37 -4.44
N GLY A 56 0.84 2.39 -3.49
CA GLY A 56 0.38 3.62 -2.88
C GLY A 56 -0.31 3.43 -1.54
N VAL A 57 -1.12 4.41 -1.18
CA VAL A 57 -1.69 4.50 0.15
C VAL A 57 -3.05 5.20 0.10
N GLN A 58 -3.92 4.88 1.05
CA GLN A 58 -5.11 5.66 1.34
C GLN A 58 -4.72 7.00 1.96
N TRP A 59 -5.20 8.12 1.37
CA TRP A 59 -4.99 9.47 1.89
C TRP A 59 -6.25 10.31 1.72
N ASP A 60 -7.01 10.45 2.79
CA ASP A 60 -8.29 11.13 2.79
C ASP A 60 -8.20 12.57 3.30
N PRO A 61 -9.12 13.46 2.88
CA PRO A 61 -9.20 14.81 3.42
C PRO A 61 -9.51 14.79 4.92
N TYR A 62 -8.73 15.49 5.71
CA TYR A 62 -8.84 15.50 7.18
C TYR A 62 -10.09 16.25 7.65
N GLU A 63 -10.42 17.35 6.99
CA GLU A 63 -11.54 18.24 7.35
C GLU A 63 -12.94 17.61 7.20
N VAL A 64 -13.05 16.53 6.41
CA VAL A 64 -14.34 15.84 6.18
C VAL A 64 -14.60 14.70 7.16
N HIS A 65 -13.63 14.34 7.98
CA HIS A 65 -13.70 13.25 8.95
C HIS A 65 -13.72 13.72 10.41
N ASP A 66 -14.13 14.98 10.64
CA ASP A 66 -14.24 15.62 11.98
C ASP A 66 -12.95 15.54 12.81
N VAL A 67 -11.82 15.43 12.14
CA VAL A 67 -10.54 15.59 12.82
C VAL A 67 -10.37 17.10 13.11
N ASP A 68 -10.71 17.47 14.32
CA ASP A 68 -10.67 18.85 14.82
C ASP A 68 -9.24 19.36 14.91
N GLY A 69 -8.60 19.64 13.79
CA GLY A 69 -7.23 20.12 13.71
C GLY A 69 -6.88 20.63 12.34
N ARG A 70 -6.47 21.88 12.34
CA ARG A 70 -5.91 22.48 11.13
C ARG A 70 -4.42 22.22 11.10
N PHE A 71 -3.93 21.80 9.95
CA PHE A 71 -2.51 21.70 9.68
C PHE A 71 -1.83 23.05 9.79
N SER A 72 -0.75 23.10 10.55
CA SER A 72 0.20 24.20 10.45
C SER A 72 0.98 24.12 9.11
N ALA A 73 1.65 25.21 8.73
CA ALA A 73 2.56 25.18 7.59
C ALA A 73 3.72 24.18 7.78
N ALA A 74 4.12 23.93 9.04
CA ALA A 74 5.15 22.97 9.38
C ALA A 74 4.67 21.52 9.15
N ASP A 75 3.41 21.21 9.52
CA ASP A 75 2.83 19.88 9.31
C ASP A 75 2.66 19.59 7.83
N ARG A 76 2.14 20.55 7.06
CA ARG A 76 2.03 20.43 5.58
C ARG A 76 3.39 20.17 4.96
N LYS A 77 4.42 20.90 5.37
CA LYS A 77 5.78 20.68 4.87
C LYS A 77 6.29 19.29 5.22
N ARG A 78 6.11 18.84 6.44
CA ARG A 78 6.55 17.53 6.93
C ARG A 78 5.87 16.40 6.18
N LEU A 79 4.55 16.51 6.03
CA LEU A 79 3.74 15.57 5.25
C LEU A 79 4.22 15.49 3.79
N THR A 80 4.45 16.64 3.15
CA THR A 80 4.98 16.73 1.79
C THR A 80 6.38 16.11 1.69
N ASP A 81 7.31 16.44 2.59
CA ASP A 81 8.69 15.90 2.60
C ASP A 81 8.68 14.35 2.71
N ARG A 82 7.77 13.78 3.53
CA ARG A 82 7.60 12.34 3.69
C ARG A 82 7.02 11.69 2.43
N LEU A 83 6.00 12.30 1.83
CA LEU A 83 5.41 11.81 0.59
C LEU A 83 6.37 11.93 -0.60
N GLU A 84 7.13 13.01 -0.71
CA GLU A 84 8.18 13.16 -1.73
C GLU A 84 9.29 12.11 -1.58
N TYR A 85 9.62 11.72 -0.34
CA TYR A 85 10.53 10.60 -0.13
C TYR A 85 9.88 9.26 -0.49
N MET A 86 8.66 8.98 -0.03
CA MET A 86 7.95 7.72 -0.28
C MET A 86 7.66 7.51 -1.77
N GLN A 87 7.33 8.58 -2.50
CA GLN A 87 6.93 8.54 -3.92
C GLN A 87 5.79 7.55 -4.20
N PRO A 88 4.66 7.62 -3.51
CA PRO A 88 3.52 6.78 -3.84
C PRO A 88 3.13 7.04 -5.30
N ARG A 89 2.69 6.00 -6.02
CA ARG A 89 2.30 6.10 -7.45
C ARG A 89 0.81 6.04 -7.64
N PHE A 90 0.11 5.62 -6.62
CA PHE A 90 -1.34 5.55 -6.58
C PHE A 90 -1.84 6.05 -5.23
N ILE A 91 -2.85 6.90 -5.23
CA ILE A 91 -3.50 7.35 -4.00
C ILE A 91 -5.01 7.13 -4.15
N ARG A 92 -5.59 6.48 -3.17
CA ARG A 92 -7.03 6.37 -2.99
C ARG A 92 -7.47 7.48 -2.05
N VAL A 93 -8.42 8.30 -2.52
CA VAL A 93 -8.96 9.47 -1.80
C VAL A 93 -10.46 9.26 -1.64
N MET A 94 -10.91 9.09 -0.42
CA MET A 94 -12.31 8.84 -0.13
C MET A 94 -12.92 9.97 0.70
N GLY A 95 -14.10 10.41 0.29
CA GLY A 95 -14.90 11.40 1.00
C GLY A 95 -16.38 11.17 0.71
N GLY A 96 -17.25 11.85 1.43
CA GLY A 96 -18.69 11.84 1.13
C GLY A 96 -19.07 13.13 0.42
N ILE A 97 -19.77 13.05 -0.73
CA ILE A 97 -20.20 14.24 -1.47
C ILE A 97 -20.95 15.25 -0.60
N ARG A 98 -21.69 14.79 0.42
CA ARG A 98 -22.43 15.65 1.36
C ARG A 98 -21.56 16.67 2.07
N SER A 99 -20.28 16.37 2.29
CA SER A 99 -19.31 17.28 2.90
C SER A 99 -19.02 18.51 2.03
N TYR A 100 -19.28 18.43 0.74
CA TYR A 100 -18.99 19.44 -0.27
C TYR A 100 -20.25 20.14 -0.81
N LEU A 101 -21.40 20.03 -0.12
CA LEU A 101 -22.66 20.60 -0.57
C LEU A 101 -23.06 21.81 0.27
N THR A 102 -23.62 22.84 -0.40
CA THR A 102 -24.41 23.91 0.20
C THR A 102 -25.80 23.87 -0.44
N ASP A 103 -26.83 23.85 0.38
CA ASP A 103 -28.24 23.76 -0.06
C ASP A 103 -28.51 22.58 -1.04
N GLY A 104 -27.83 21.45 -0.80
CA GLY A 104 -28.00 20.22 -1.59
C GLY A 104 -27.33 20.21 -2.95
N ARG A 105 -26.46 21.19 -3.26
CA ARG A 105 -25.70 21.31 -4.50
C ARG A 105 -24.21 21.35 -4.20
N PHE A 106 -23.39 20.86 -5.13
CA PHE A 106 -21.95 20.98 -5.04
C PHE A 106 -21.54 22.45 -4.92
N ASP A 107 -20.72 22.74 -3.91
CA ASP A 107 -20.18 24.06 -3.61
C ASP A 107 -18.65 23.98 -3.56
N PRO A 108 -17.94 24.52 -4.56
CA PRO A 108 -16.47 24.45 -4.65
C PRO A 108 -15.76 25.27 -3.57
N SER A 109 -16.48 26.03 -2.75
CA SER A 109 -15.89 26.78 -1.63
C SER A 109 -15.96 26.03 -0.30
N ARG A 110 -16.68 24.88 -0.26
CA ARG A 110 -16.93 24.17 0.99
C ARG A 110 -15.99 22.97 1.18
N ASN A 111 -15.24 22.96 2.28
CA ASN A 111 -14.36 21.84 2.72
C ASN A 111 -13.41 21.33 1.62
N MET A 112 -12.90 22.21 0.77
CA MET A 112 -12.06 21.82 -0.37
C MET A 112 -10.56 21.95 -0.10
N GLU A 113 -10.15 22.50 1.05
CA GLU A 113 -8.74 22.85 1.30
C GLU A 113 -7.84 21.61 1.31
N ASP A 114 -8.20 20.59 2.09
CA ASP A 114 -7.41 19.36 2.17
C ASP A 114 -7.49 18.55 0.88
N LEU A 115 -8.66 18.50 0.23
CA LEU A 115 -8.80 17.85 -1.07
C LEU A 115 -7.90 18.51 -2.13
N HIS A 116 -7.85 19.85 -2.17
CA HIS A 116 -6.94 20.58 -3.06
C HIS A 116 -5.45 20.33 -2.72
N MET A 117 -5.11 20.23 -1.44
CA MET A 117 -3.75 19.87 -1.01
C MET A 117 -3.36 18.48 -1.54
N ILE A 118 -4.21 17.48 -1.36
CA ILE A 118 -3.97 16.09 -1.81
C ILE A 118 -3.85 16.03 -3.33
N LEU A 119 -4.85 16.56 -4.04
CA LEU A 119 -4.89 16.51 -5.50
C LEU A 119 -3.79 17.35 -6.14
N GLY A 120 -3.43 18.48 -5.55
CA GLY A 120 -2.31 19.33 -5.98
C GLY A 120 -0.98 18.59 -5.87
N PHE A 121 -0.73 17.90 -4.76
CA PHE A 121 0.44 17.02 -4.60
C PHE A 121 0.43 15.93 -5.68
N CYS A 122 -0.67 15.19 -5.82
CA CYS A 122 -0.77 14.09 -6.77
C CYS A 122 -0.55 14.55 -8.21
N ASN A 123 -1.14 15.67 -8.60
CA ASN A 123 -1.02 16.23 -9.95
C ASN A 123 0.42 16.68 -10.26
N THR A 124 1.08 17.32 -9.28
CA THR A 124 2.48 17.78 -9.40
C THR A 124 3.46 16.63 -9.53
N HIS A 125 3.22 15.52 -8.82
CA HIS A 125 4.14 14.38 -8.75
C HIS A 125 3.76 13.22 -9.70
N GLY A 126 2.73 13.38 -10.55
CA GLY A 126 2.30 12.35 -11.51
C GLY A 126 1.74 11.10 -10.83
N VAL A 127 1.05 11.28 -9.70
CA VAL A 127 0.41 10.20 -8.94
C VAL A 127 -0.98 9.94 -9.50
N THR A 128 -1.33 8.69 -9.77
CA THR A 128 -2.69 8.33 -10.17
C THR A 128 -3.63 8.37 -8.97
N VAL A 129 -4.79 8.99 -9.13
CA VAL A 129 -5.82 9.13 -8.09
C VAL A 129 -7.06 8.30 -8.43
N LEU A 130 -7.49 7.50 -7.46
CA LEU A 130 -8.84 6.99 -7.33
C LEU A 130 -9.56 7.90 -6.35
N LEU A 131 -10.50 8.70 -6.83
CA LEU A 131 -11.40 9.51 -6.02
C LEU A 131 -12.68 8.73 -5.76
N GLY A 132 -13.26 8.82 -4.57
CA GLY A 132 -14.49 8.08 -4.30
C GLY A 132 -15.32 8.61 -3.15
N ASP A 133 -16.49 7.98 -3.01
CA ASP A 133 -17.41 8.17 -1.88
C ASP A 133 -17.48 6.89 -1.06
N TRP A 134 -17.61 7.03 0.26
CA TRP A 134 -17.84 5.89 1.16
C TRP A 134 -19.16 5.17 0.87
N GLY A 135 -20.03 5.79 0.08
CA GLY A 135 -21.29 5.23 -0.39
C GLY A 135 -22.49 5.57 0.49
N GLY A 136 -22.27 6.03 1.71
CA GLY A 136 -23.35 6.45 2.61
C GLY A 136 -24.13 7.66 2.14
N SER A 137 -23.54 8.47 1.25
CA SER A 137 -24.18 9.60 0.60
C SER A 137 -25.02 9.17 -0.60
N LEU A 138 -24.47 8.29 -1.45
CA LEU A 138 -25.01 7.98 -2.78
C LEU A 138 -26.09 6.90 -2.74
N VAL A 139 -26.07 6.05 -1.71
CA VAL A 139 -27.03 4.96 -1.52
C VAL A 139 -27.66 5.06 -0.14
N ASP A 140 -28.98 5.26 -0.10
CA ASP A 140 -29.71 5.23 1.17
C ASP A 140 -29.79 3.79 1.69
N ARG A 141 -29.11 3.59 2.82
CA ARG A 141 -29.04 2.26 3.45
C ARG A 141 -30.38 1.76 3.97
N GLN A 142 -31.28 2.65 4.39
CA GLN A 142 -32.59 2.26 4.95
C GLN A 142 -33.59 2.03 3.84
N ALA A 143 -33.71 2.97 2.91
CA ALA A 143 -34.64 2.87 1.78
C ALA A 143 -34.20 1.92 0.68
N GLN A 144 -32.89 1.53 0.67
CA GLN A 144 -32.25 0.71 -0.39
C GLN A 144 -32.47 1.33 -1.78
N THR A 145 -32.29 2.64 -1.85
CA THR A 145 -32.42 3.43 -3.09
C THR A 145 -31.16 4.21 -3.39
N VAL A 146 -30.99 4.54 -4.66
CA VAL A 146 -29.90 5.39 -5.15
C VAL A 146 -30.37 6.85 -5.11
N ASP A 147 -29.55 7.73 -4.54
CA ASP A 147 -29.80 9.18 -4.55
C ASP A 147 -29.20 9.79 -5.82
N GLN A 148 -30.06 9.98 -6.83
CA GLN A 148 -29.64 10.48 -8.12
C GLN A 148 -29.11 11.92 -8.06
N ALA A 149 -29.64 12.76 -7.17
CA ALA A 149 -29.21 14.16 -7.04
C ALA A 149 -27.76 14.24 -6.49
N LEU A 150 -27.43 13.38 -5.52
CA LEU A 150 -26.08 13.29 -4.96
C LEU A 150 -25.09 12.68 -5.95
N ILE A 151 -25.51 11.70 -6.75
CA ILE A 151 -24.69 11.17 -7.86
C ILE A 151 -24.41 12.25 -8.90
N ASP A 152 -25.39 13.07 -9.25
CA ASP A 152 -25.20 14.16 -10.19
C ASP A 152 -24.27 15.24 -9.64
N SER A 153 -24.39 15.59 -8.36
CA SER A 153 -23.45 16.48 -7.67
C SER A 153 -22.03 15.92 -7.61
N SER A 154 -21.86 14.59 -7.46
CA SER A 154 -20.56 13.94 -7.52
C SER A 154 -19.94 14.06 -8.93
N GLY A 155 -20.73 13.87 -9.99
CA GLY A 155 -20.27 14.06 -11.36
C GLY A 155 -19.86 15.50 -11.65
N GLU A 156 -20.61 16.49 -11.13
CA GLU A 156 -20.28 17.90 -11.21
C GLU A 156 -18.96 18.21 -10.47
N MET A 157 -18.77 17.68 -9.26
CA MET A 157 -17.52 17.82 -8.51
C MET A 157 -16.33 17.24 -9.28
N VAL A 158 -16.46 16.05 -9.87
CA VAL A 158 -15.40 15.46 -10.71
C VAL A 158 -15.08 16.36 -11.88
N ARG A 159 -16.08 16.88 -12.59
CA ARG A 159 -15.88 17.83 -13.70
C ARG A 159 -15.13 19.08 -13.24
N TYR A 160 -15.56 19.71 -12.14
CA TYR A 160 -14.92 20.88 -11.56
C TYR A 160 -13.44 20.62 -11.24
N LEU A 161 -13.14 19.53 -10.54
CA LEU A 161 -11.77 19.17 -10.15
C LEU A 161 -10.88 18.92 -11.38
N VAL A 162 -11.41 18.26 -12.42
CA VAL A 162 -10.64 17.88 -13.60
C VAL A 162 -10.53 19.04 -14.60
N GLU A 163 -11.61 19.78 -14.86
CA GLU A 163 -11.63 20.81 -15.92
C GLU A 163 -11.27 22.20 -15.41
N GLU A 164 -11.81 22.59 -14.25
CA GLU A 164 -11.60 23.94 -13.74
C GLU A 164 -10.34 24.04 -12.88
N CYS A 165 -10.05 22.99 -12.07
CA CYS A 165 -8.83 22.94 -11.25
C CYS A 165 -7.64 22.31 -11.97
N GLY A 166 -7.84 21.59 -13.08
CA GLY A 166 -6.78 20.97 -13.87
C GLY A 166 -6.14 19.71 -13.21
N TYR A 167 -6.87 19.00 -12.35
CA TYR A 167 -6.36 17.79 -11.70
C TYR A 167 -6.48 16.56 -12.61
N ASP A 168 -5.58 16.46 -13.59
CA ASP A 168 -5.52 15.32 -14.52
C ASP A 168 -5.08 14.01 -13.84
N CYS A 169 -4.63 14.07 -12.60
CA CYS A 169 -4.30 12.89 -11.80
C CYS A 169 -5.52 12.02 -11.47
N ILE A 170 -6.74 12.57 -11.45
CA ILE A 170 -7.98 11.83 -11.19
C ILE A 170 -8.30 10.97 -12.40
N ARG A 171 -8.12 9.64 -12.27
CA ARG A 171 -8.36 8.66 -13.33
C ARG A 171 -9.53 7.73 -13.06
N TYR A 172 -9.84 7.53 -11.78
CA TYR A 172 -10.82 6.55 -11.35
C TYR A 172 -11.77 7.14 -10.33
N TYR A 173 -13.02 6.61 -10.31
CA TYR A 173 -14.02 6.96 -9.31
C TYR A 173 -14.65 5.72 -8.69
N ASN A 174 -14.67 5.66 -7.36
CA ASN A 174 -15.39 4.64 -6.59
C ASN A 174 -16.72 5.18 -6.05
N ILE A 175 -17.76 4.35 -6.07
CA ILE A 175 -19.13 4.76 -5.72
C ILE A 175 -19.49 4.37 -4.28
N VAL A 176 -19.09 3.17 -3.85
CA VAL A 176 -19.41 2.61 -2.55
C VAL A 176 -18.24 1.77 -2.08
N ASN A 177 -17.71 2.09 -0.92
CA ASN A 177 -16.69 1.29 -0.28
C ASN A 177 -17.25 -0.08 0.14
N GLU A 178 -16.60 -1.16 -0.27
CA GLU A 178 -16.90 -2.54 0.13
C GLU A 178 -18.37 -2.95 -0.02
N PRO A 179 -18.98 -2.75 -1.20
CA PRO A 179 -20.42 -2.88 -1.38
C PRO A 179 -20.99 -4.27 -1.09
N ASN A 180 -20.14 -5.30 -1.07
CA ASN A 180 -20.50 -6.68 -0.73
C ASN A 180 -20.66 -6.91 0.78
N GLY A 181 -20.20 -5.98 1.62
CA GLY A 181 -20.28 -6.08 3.07
C GLY A 181 -21.65 -5.71 3.63
N SER A 182 -22.07 -6.38 4.70
CA SER A 182 -23.31 -6.04 5.42
C SER A 182 -23.25 -4.66 6.11
N TRP A 183 -22.05 -4.13 6.32
CA TRP A 183 -21.76 -2.79 6.88
C TRP A 183 -21.93 -1.67 5.85
N ALA A 184 -21.78 -1.96 4.56
CA ALA A 184 -21.93 -0.98 3.48
C ALA A 184 -23.36 -0.45 3.35
N SER A 185 -23.52 0.68 2.66
CA SER A 185 -24.86 1.24 2.37
C SER A 185 -25.71 0.30 1.52
N THR A 186 -25.10 -0.50 0.67
CA THR A 186 -25.75 -1.52 -0.18
C THR A 186 -26.13 -2.79 0.56
N ARG A 187 -25.58 -3.05 1.76
CA ARG A 187 -25.78 -4.30 2.54
C ARG A 187 -25.52 -5.59 1.77
N GLY A 188 -24.54 -5.60 0.85
CA GLY A 188 -24.25 -6.75 0.02
C GLY A 188 -25.20 -6.96 -1.17
N ASP A 189 -26.12 -6.04 -1.43
CA ASP A 189 -27.00 -6.11 -2.60
C ASP A 189 -26.26 -5.64 -3.86
N TYR A 190 -25.81 -6.60 -4.65
CA TYR A 190 -25.14 -6.36 -5.93
C TYR A 190 -26.02 -5.55 -6.91
N ALA A 191 -27.34 -5.82 -6.97
CA ALA A 191 -28.22 -5.14 -7.91
C ALA A 191 -28.40 -3.65 -7.54
N LEU A 192 -28.43 -3.33 -6.24
CA LEU A 192 -28.47 -1.95 -5.77
C LEU A 192 -27.15 -1.22 -6.09
N TRP A 193 -26.00 -1.85 -5.80
CA TRP A 193 -24.69 -1.32 -6.17
C TRP A 193 -24.58 -1.08 -7.67
N LEU A 194 -25.00 -2.03 -8.50
CA LEU A 194 -24.98 -1.90 -9.95
C LEU A 194 -25.83 -0.74 -10.47
N ARG A 195 -26.98 -0.48 -9.83
CA ARG A 195 -27.79 0.71 -10.16
C ARG A 195 -27.03 2.00 -9.86
N ALA A 196 -26.36 2.09 -8.71
CA ALA A 196 -25.54 3.26 -8.35
C ALA A 196 -24.36 3.42 -9.32
N ALA A 197 -23.65 2.34 -9.66
CA ALA A 197 -22.54 2.35 -10.60
C ALA A 197 -22.97 2.84 -12.00
N ARG A 198 -24.08 2.33 -12.52
CA ARG A 198 -24.64 2.79 -13.82
C ARG A 198 -25.10 4.26 -13.77
N ALA A 199 -25.68 4.69 -12.66
CA ALA A 199 -26.09 6.07 -12.48
C ALA A 199 -24.87 7.01 -12.46
N MET A 200 -23.75 6.60 -11.82
CA MET A 200 -22.51 7.37 -11.80
C MET A 200 -21.82 7.42 -13.17
N ASP A 201 -21.76 6.30 -13.92
CA ASP A 201 -21.24 6.31 -15.29
C ASP A 201 -22.07 7.27 -16.17
N ALA A 202 -23.39 7.23 -16.03
CA ALA A 202 -24.27 8.16 -16.74
C ALA A 202 -24.04 9.63 -16.34
N SER A 203 -23.78 9.90 -15.05
CA SER A 203 -23.44 11.24 -14.56
C SER A 203 -22.10 11.72 -15.14
N LEU A 204 -21.05 10.89 -15.06
CA LEU A 204 -19.75 11.21 -15.68
C LEU A 204 -19.86 11.49 -17.17
N ARG A 205 -20.70 10.75 -17.91
CA ARG A 205 -20.98 11.00 -19.33
C ARG A 205 -21.67 12.35 -19.56
N ARG A 206 -22.70 12.66 -18.76
CA ARG A 206 -23.40 13.96 -18.86
C ARG A 206 -22.48 15.16 -18.63
N HIS A 207 -21.53 14.99 -17.72
CA HIS A 207 -20.52 16.00 -17.39
C HIS A 207 -19.26 15.95 -18.29
N GLY A 208 -19.25 15.13 -19.37
CA GLY A 208 -18.13 15.04 -20.30
C GLY A 208 -16.89 14.28 -19.79
N MET A 209 -17.00 13.62 -18.64
CA MET A 209 -15.85 13.01 -17.96
C MET A 209 -15.55 11.56 -18.38
N ALA A 210 -16.45 10.88 -19.07
CA ALA A 210 -16.34 9.44 -19.36
C ALA A 210 -15.06 9.00 -20.12
N GLY A 211 -14.43 9.91 -20.86
CA GLY A 211 -13.15 9.67 -21.53
C GLY A 211 -11.91 9.87 -20.64
N ARG A 212 -12.07 10.50 -19.47
CA ARG A 212 -10.98 10.91 -18.58
C ARG A 212 -11.01 10.17 -17.25
N VAL A 213 -12.20 9.93 -16.71
CA VAL A 213 -12.42 9.26 -15.43
C VAL A 213 -13.30 8.04 -15.64
N LYS A 214 -12.85 6.88 -15.21
CA LYS A 214 -13.56 5.60 -15.30
C LYS A 214 -13.94 5.10 -13.91
N LEU A 215 -14.94 4.19 -13.87
CA LEU A 215 -15.31 3.56 -12.61
C LEU A 215 -14.24 2.56 -12.15
N VAL A 216 -14.12 2.43 -10.84
CA VAL A 216 -13.54 1.27 -10.19
C VAL A 216 -14.64 0.27 -9.86
N ALA A 217 -14.36 -1.02 -10.00
CA ALA A 217 -15.32 -2.08 -9.69
C ALA A 217 -14.64 -3.40 -9.33
N PRO A 218 -15.17 -4.18 -8.38
CA PRO A 218 -16.33 -3.82 -7.52
C PRO A 218 -15.97 -3.09 -6.23
N ASP A 219 -14.69 -2.88 -5.89
CA ASP A 219 -14.21 -2.34 -4.60
C ASP A 219 -14.63 -3.25 -3.42
N ALA A 220 -14.63 -4.56 -3.64
CA ALA A 220 -15.21 -5.53 -2.72
C ALA A 220 -14.23 -6.00 -1.65
N ALA A 221 -14.66 -6.04 -0.39
CA ALA A 221 -13.92 -6.67 0.70
C ALA A 221 -13.96 -8.19 0.58
N VAL A 222 -12.79 -8.84 0.64
CA VAL A 222 -12.69 -10.28 0.43
C VAL A 222 -11.80 -10.96 1.48
N TRP A 223 -12.25 -12.13 1.94
CA TRP A 223 -11.52 -12.98 2.89
C TRP A 223 -11.43 -14.43 2.44
N THR A 224 -12.23 -14.80 1.45
CA THR A 224 -12.31 -16.14 0.88
C THR A 224 -12.46 -16.07 -0.63
N THR A 225 -12.43 -17.21 -1.33
CA THR A 225 -12.68 -17.28 -2.78
C THR A 225 -14.16 -17.29 -3.16
N LEU A 226 -15.09 -17.24 -2.21
CA LEU A 226 -16.52 -17.42 -2.46
C LEU A 226 -17.19 -16.28 -3.23
N GLU A 227 -16.63 -15.06 -3.15
CA GLU A 227 -17.24 -13.84 -3.69
C GLU A 227 -16.62 -13.34 -4.99
N THR A 228 -15.86 -14.18 -5.69
CA THR A 228 -15.25 -13.81 -7.00
C THR A 228 -16.31 -13.37 -8.02
N HIS A 229 -17.57 -13.76 -7.82
CA HIS A 229 -18.70 -13.35 -8.66
C HIS A 229 -18.94 -11.82 -8.66
N TRP A 230 -18.51 -11.08 -7.63
CA TRP A 230 -18.59 -9.63 -7.65
C TRP A 230 -17.72 -9.05 -8.77
N VAL A 231 -16.51 -9.57 -8.97
CA VAL A 231 -15.63 -9.17 -10.07
C VAL A 231 -16.21 -9.60 -11.41
N SER A 232 -16.53 -10.89 -11.60
CA SER A 232 -17.02 -11.39 -12.90
C SER A 232 -18.37 -10.79 -13.31
N ASN A 233 -19.26 -10.51 -12.37
CA ASN A 233 -20.51 -9.79 -12.64
C ASN A 233 -20.26 -8.34 -13.05
N SER A 234 -19.30 -7.64 -12.40
CA SER A 234 -18.91 -6.27 -12.78
C SER A 234 -18.38 -6.22 -14.21
N VAL A 235 -17.57 -7.21 -14.61
CA VAL A 235 -17.09 -7.36 -15.99
C VAL A 235 -18.25 -7.44 -16.97
N ARG A 236 -19.22 -8.32 -16.70
CA ARG A 236 -20.38 -8.54 -17.56
C ARG A 236 -21.31 -7.33 -17.65
N ASP A 237 -21.55 -6.67 -16.49
CA ASP A 237 -22.65 -5.72 -16.33
C ASP A 237 -22.25 -4.26 -16.55
N LEU A 238 -20.97 -3.92 -16.42
CA LEU A 238 -20.45 -2.56 -16.58
C LEU A 238 -19.53 -2.38 -17.79
N GLY A 239 -18.85 -3.45 -18.26
CA GLY A 239 -18.02 -3.41 -19.46
C GLY A 239 -17.04 -2.24 -19.48
N ASP A 240 -17.08 -1.44 -20.55
CA ASP A 240 -16.16 -0.32 -20.80
C ASP A 240 -16.29 0.86 -19.80
N ALA A 241 -17.30 0.87 -18.94
CA ALA A 241 -17.42 1.85 -17.87
C ALA A 241 -16.33 1.65 -16.79
N VAL A 242 -15.83 0.41 -16.64
CA VAL A 242 -14.79 0.07 -15.67
C VAL A 242 -13.42 0.31 -16.30
N GLY A 243 -12.60 1.11 -15.63
CA GLY A 243 -11.21 1.34 -16.00
C GLY A 243 -10.22 0.60 -15.12
N LEU A 244 -10.64 0.16 -13.95
CA LEU A 244 -9.80 -0.52 -12.96
C LEU A 244 -10.65 -1.50 -12.15
N TYR A 245 -10.18 -2.74 -12.02
CA TYR A 245 -10.76 -3.69 -11.08
C TYR A 245 -10.07 -3.58 -9.73
N ASP A 246 -10.83 -3.79 -8.66
CA ASP A 246 -10.36 -3.59 -7.30
C ASP A 246 -11.02 -4.56 -6.32
N ILE A 247 -10.23 -5.03 -5.37
CA ILE A 247 -10.68 -5.73 -4.16
C ILE A 247 -9.90 -5.24 -2.95
N HIS A 248 -10.47 -5.40 -1.77
CA HIS A 248 -9.85 -5.11 -0.49
C HIS A 248 -9.63 -6.40 0.30
N THR A 249 -8.51 -6.50 1.00
CA THR A 249 -8.32 -7.63 1.91
C THR A 249 -7.35 -7.31 3.03
N TYR A 250 -7.61 -7.91 4.18
CA TYR A 250 -6.79 -7.81 5.39
C TYR A 250 -6.41 -9.23 5.84
N PRO A 251 -5.46 -9.88 5.14
CA PRO A 251 -5.06 -11.24 5.48
C PRO A 251 -4.40 -11.30 6.86
N SER A 252 -4.45 -12.47 7.47
CA SER A 252 -3.68 -12.80 8.65
C SER A 252 -2.20 -13.04 8.30
N LYS A 253 -1.30 -12.84 9.28
CA LYS A 253 0.13 -13.17 9.14
C LYS A 253 0.33 -14.61 8.66
N ALA A 254 -0.39 -15.56 9.24
CA ALA A 254 -0.32 -16.96 8.85
C ALA A 254 -0.71 -17.18 7.38
N GLN A 255 -1.77 -16.54 6.88
CA GLN A 255 -2.20 -16.66 5.49
C GLN A 255 -1.16 -16.09 4.51
N VAL A 256 -0.53 -14.97 4.84
CA VAL A 256 0.55 -14.39 4.03
C VAL A 256 1.75 -15.33 4.00
N ASN A 257 2.21 -15.79 5.16
CA ASN A 257 3.42 -16.61 5.27
C ASN A 257 3.28 -17.97 4.58
N THR A 258 2.10 -18.60 4.64
CA THR A 258 1.83 -19.91 4.01
C THR A 258 1.54 -19.81 2.51
N GLY A 259 1.22 -18.62 1.99
CA GLY A 259 0.81 -18.41 0.58
C GLY A 259 -0.68 -18.65 0.33
N GLU A 260 -1.49 -18.92 1.35
CA GLU A 260 -2.96 -18.97 1.23
C GLU A 260 -3.53 -17.66 0.69
N TYR A 261 -2.94 -16.54 1.11
CA TYR A 261 -3.24 -15.23 0.57
C TYR A 261 -3.07 -15.16 -0.95
N SER A 262 -1.94 -15.63 -1.49
CA SER A 262 -1.71 -15.67 -2.95
C SER A 262 -2.75 -16.52 -3.67
N ALA A 263 -3.12 -17.67 -3.12
CA ALA A 263 -4.14 -18.54 -3.71
C ALA A 263 -5.51 -17.84 -3.79
N MET A 264 -5.88 -17.12 -2.72
CA MET A 264 -7.12 -16.36 -2.65
C MET A 264 -7.15 -15.24 -3.71
N ILE A 265 -6.18 -14.33 -3.70
CA ILE A 265 -6.17 -13.19 -4.62
C ILE A 265 -6.01 -13.60 -6.08
N SER A 266 -5.32 -14.73 -6.38
CA SER A 266 -5.24 -15.29 -7.73
C SER A 266 -6.61 -15.67 -8.29
N ALA A 267 -7.52 -16.17 -7.46
CA ALA A 267 -8.88 -16.50 -7.88
C ALA A 267 -9.66 -15.23 -8.30
N TYR A 268 -9.51 -14.13 -7.58
CA TYR A 268 -10.12 -12.85 -7.96
C TYR A 268 -9.47 -12.25 -9.20
N ARG A 269 -8.14 -12.32 -9.33
CA ARG A 269 -7.45 -11.88 -10.55
C ARG A 269 -7.92 -12.66 -11.77
N ALA A 270 -8.15 -13.96 -11.65
CA ALA A 270 -8.67 -14.80 -12.73
C ALA A 270 -10.13 -14.48 -13.11
N ALA A 271 -10.91 -13.86 -12.21
CA ALA A 271 -12.27 -13.42 -12.48
C ALA A 271 -12.34 -12.11 -13.28
N ALA A 272 -11.26 -11.33 -13.33
CA ALA A 272 -11.11 -10.15 -14.18
C ALA A 272 -10.56 -10.54 -15.56
N PRO A 273 -10.90 -9.81 -16.65
CA PRO A 273 -10.41 -10.13 -17.99
C PRO A 273 -8.87 -10.08 -18.07
N ALA A 274 -8.31 -10.95 -18.91
CA ALA A 274 -6.88 -10.89 -19.20
C ALA A 274 -6.50 -9.52 -19.82
N GLY A 275 -5.36 -8.97 -19.42
CA GLY A 275 -4.87 -7.67 -19.91
C GLY A 275 -5.53 -6.45 -19.26
N THR A 276 -6.56 -6.61 -18.42
CA THR A 276 -7.10 -5.48 -17.63
C THR A 276 -6.27 -5.22 -16.38
N LYS A 277 -6.28 -3.97 -15.93
CA LYS A 277 -5.63 -3.58 -14.69
C LYS A 277 -6.50 -3.93 -13.48
N MET A 278 -5.86 -4.47 -12.46
CA MET A 278 -6.48 -4.78 -11.16
C MET A 278 -5.51 -4.43 -10.04
N ILE A 279 -6.02 -3.84 -8.97
CA ILE A 279 -5.25 -3.48 -7.78
C ILE A 279 -5.85 -4.12 -6.52
N LEU A 280 -5.09 -4.10 -5.44
CA LEU A 280 -5.66 -4.13 -4.11
C LEU A 280 -5.85 -2.69 -3.64
N GLY A 281 -7.10 -2.25 -3.55
CA GLY A 281 -7.47 -0.88 -3.17
C GLY A 281 -7.38 -0.61 -1.68
N GLU A 282 -7.40 -1.67 -0.87
CA GLU A 282 -7.00 -1.64 0.54
C GLU A 282 -6.28 -2.93 0.92
N LEU A 283 -5.08 -2.78 1.49
CA LEU A 283 -4.32 -3.85 2.11
C LEU A 283 -3.85 -3.42 3.50
N GLY A 284 -4.08 -4.25 4.47
CA GLY A 284 -3.48 -4.23 5.80
C GLY A 284 -3.43 -5.66 6.34
N LEU A 285 -3.00 -5.84 7.57
CA LEU A 285 -3.01 -7.15 8.22
C LEU A 285 -3.96 -7.15 9.42
N LYS A 286 -4.78 -8.20 9.53
CA LYS A 286 -5.63 -8.47 10.70
C LYS A 286 -5.35 -9.88 11.18
N PHE A 287 -5.18 -10.07 12.49
CA PHE A 287 -4.87 -11.37 13.10
C PHE A 287 -6.16 -12.14 13.39
N ILE A 288 -6.91 -12.50 12.32
CA ILE A 288 -8.21 -13.17 12.44
C ILE A 288 -8.14 -14.71 12.31
N ASP A 289 -6.98 -15.23 11.91
CA ASP A 289 -6.73 -16.67 11.79
C ASP A 289 -6.43 -17.27 13.15
N GLU A 290 -6.90 -18.50 13.41
CA GLU A 290 -6.65 -19.22 14.66
C GLU A 290 -5.15 -19.46 14.95
N ARG A 291 -4.31 -19.48 13.90
CA ARG A 291 -2.86 -19.59 14.03
C ARG A 291 -2.21 -18.30 14.57
N ASP A 292 -2.90 -17.17 14.48
CA ASP A 292 -2.43 -15.86 14.89
C ASP A 292 -3.07 -15.37 16.21
N VAL A 293 -3.72 -16.25 16.98
CA VAL A 293 -4.45 -15.90 18.21
C VAL A 293 -3.59 -15.14 19.23
N ALA A 294 -2.30 -15.44 19.32
CA ALA A 294 -1.38 -14.72 20.20
C ALA A 294 -1.16 -13.28 19.76
N TYR A 295 -1.07 -13.03 18.45
CA TYR A 295 -0.96 -11.67 17.88
C TYR A 295 -2.28 -10.90 18.07
N ALA A 296 -3.42 -11.56 17.86
CA ALA A 296 -4.74 -10.96 18.11
C ALA A 296 -4.88 -10.51 19.56
N ALA A 297 -4.57 -11.37 20.53
CA ALA A 297 -4.63 -11.07 21.96
C ALA A 297 -3.68 -9.91 22.34
N GLU A 298 -2.47 -9.89 21.81
CA GLU A 298 -1.51 -8.82 22.06
C GLU A 298 -1.97 -7.50 21.43
N ASN A 299 -2.56 -7.52 20.22
CA ASN A 299 -3.15 -6.33 19.60
C ASN A 299 -4.24 -5.70 20.47
N GLU A 300 -5.20 -6.53 20.93
CA GLU A 300 -6.26 -6.09 21.82
C GLU A 300 -5.73 -5.54 23.16
N ARG A 301 -4.71 -6.16 23.72
CA ARG A 301 -4.05 -5.69 24.94
C ARG A 301 -3.42 -4.30 24.72
N ARG A 302 -2.74 -4.09 23.60
CA ARG A 302 -2.13 -2.80 23.25
C ARG A 302 -3.18 -1.73 22.99
N ILE A 303 -4.27 -2.05 22.29
CA ILE A 303 -5.41 -1.14 22.08
C ILE A 303 -5.99 -0.71 23.42
N ALA A 304 -6.23 -1.66 24.34
CA ALA A 304 -6.78 -1.36 25.65
C ALA A 304 -5.84 -0.50 26.54
N ALA A 305 -4.53 -0.56 26.28
CA ALA A 305 -3.53 0.22 27.00
C ALA A 305 -3.29 1.62 26.43
N ASP A 306 -3.69 1.89 25.19
CA ASP A 306 -3.53 3.21 24.55
C ASP A 306 -4.86 3.99 24.61
N PRO A 307 -4.91 5.12 25.37
CA PRO A 307 -6.14 5.88 25.52
C PRO A 307 -6.63 6.52 24.22
N ASP A 308 -5.77 6.65 23.23
CA ASP A 308 -6.08 7.29 21.94
C ASP A 308 -6.57 6.28 20.89
N ALA A 309 -6.33 4.97 21.10
CA ALA A 309 -6.69 3.94 20.14
C ALA A 309 -8.20 3.67 20.11
N SER A 310 -8.75 3.50 18.91
CA SER A 310 -10.13 3.06 18.69
C SER A 310 -10.28 1.56 18.99
N PRO A 311 -11.17 1.16 19.89
CA PRO A 311 -11.45 -0.25 20.12
C PRO A 311 -11.98 -0.94 18.87
N GLY A 312 -11.46 -2.13 18.57
CA GLY A 312 -11.91 -2.97 17.46
C GLY A 312 -11.51 -2.51 16.05
N ASP A 313 -10.88 -1.33 15.91
CA ASP A 313 -10.41 -0.84 14.61
C ASP A 313 -9.08 -0.09 14.71
N SER A 314 -8.09 -0.75 15.31
CA SER A 314 -6.70 -0.30 15.35
C SER A 314 -5.76 -1.48 15.21
N GLN A 315 -4.62 -1.27 14.54
CA GLN A 315 -3.56 -2.25 14.33
C GLN A 315 -2.28 -1.80 15.03
N MET A 316 -2.11 -2.20 16.30
CA MET A 316 -1.00 -1.72 17.12
C MET A 316 0.36 -2.28 16.71
N PHE A 317 0.40 -3.30 15.86
CA PHE A 317 1.64 -3.82 15.30
C PHE A 317 2.24 -2.91 14.22
N VAL A 318 1.55 -1.85 13.79
CA VAL A 318 2.15 -0.80 12.93
C VAL A 318 3.38 -0.14 13.57
N PHE A 319 3.51 -0.23 14.89
CA PHE A 319 4.69 0.23 15.64
C PHE A 319 5.86 -0.75 15.59
N ASP A 320 5.63 -1.99 15.17
CA ASP A 320 6.62 -3.06 15.17
C ASP A 320 7.22 -3.25 13.76
N HIS A 321 8.49 -3.64 13.74
CA HIS A 321 9.23 -3.87 12.49
C HIS A 321 8.60 -5.00 11.66
N MET A 322 8.15 -6.07 12.33
CA MET A 322 7.55 -7.24 11.66
C MET A 322 6.35 -6.89 10.77
N TYR A 323 5.54 -5.88 11.16
CA TYR A 323 4.40 -5.46 10.36
C TYR A 323 4.81 -5.02 8.95
N GLY A 324 5.91 -4.27 8.84
CA GLY A 324 6.45 -3.86 7.56
C GLY A 324 7.01 -5.02 6.72
N ILE A 325 7.53 -6.07 7.36
CA ILE A 325 7.98 -7.30 6.68
C ILE A 325 6.78 -8.06 6.09
N ASP A 326 5.74 -8.27 6.88
CA ASP A 326 4.57 -9.03 6.44
C ASP A 326 3.76 -8.27 5.37
N VAL A 327 3.64 -6.93 5.48
CA VAL A 327 3.05 -6.09 4.43
C VAL A 327 3.88 -6.15 3.15
N ALA A 328 5.21 -6.08 3.25
CA ALA A 328 6.08 -6.18 2.08
C ALA A 328 5.95 -7.54 1.39
N ASP A 329 5.85 -8.64 2.15
CA ASP A 329 5.57 -9.97 1.62
C ASP A 329 4.23 -10.01 0.88
N ALA A 330 3.17 -9.47 1.49
CA ALA A 330 1.84 -9.40 0.87
C ALA A 330 1.86 -8.59 -0.45
N VAL A 331 2.55 -7.44 -0.49
CA VAL A 331 2.70 -6.63 -1.71
C VAL A 331 3.45 -7.39 -2.80
N MET A 332 4.54 -8.12 -2.45
CA MET A 332 5.28 -8.93 -3.43
C MET A 332 4.44 -10.08 -3.99
N GLN A 333 3.64 -10.75 -3.14
CA GLN A 333 2.70 -11.78 -3.57
C GLN A 333 1.62 -11.21 -4.49
N THR A 334 1.09 -10.02 -4.18
CA THR A 334 0.11 -9.29 -4.98
C THR A 334 0.63 -9.05 -6.39
N ALA A 335 1.84 -8.50 -6.52
CA ALA A 335 2.47 -8.26 -7.82
C ALA A 335 2.74 -9.58 -8.58
N ALA A 336 3.17 -10.64 -7.88
CA ALA A 336 3.40 -11.96 -8.47
C ALA A 336 2.10 -12.61 -9.01
N CYS A 337 0.94 -12.29 -8.43
CA CYS A 337 -0.37 -12.74 -8.88
C CYS A 337 -0.93 -11.90 -10.05
N GLY A 338 -0.19 -10.92 -10.58
CA GLY A 338 -0.58 -10.13 -11.75
C GLY A 338 -1.49 -8.94 -11.44
N TYR A 339 -1.45 -8.44 -10.22
CA TYR A 339 -2.04 -7.16 -9.88
C TYR A 339 -1.12 -6.01 -10.29
N SER A 340 -1.71 -4.91 -10.70
CA SER A 340 -0.97 -3.74 -11.22
C SER A 340 -0.60 -2.72 -10.14
N GLY A 341 -0.88 -3.01 -8.87
CA GLY A 341 -0.56 -2.15 -7.74
C GLY A 341 -1.24 -2.59 -6.46
N CYS A 342 -0.84 -1.94 -5.38
CA CYS A 342 -1.39 -2.17 -4.06
C CYS A 342 -1.46 -0.85 -3.28
N VAL A 343 -2.59 -0.57 -2.66
CA VAL A 343 -2.84 0.57 -1.79
C VAL A 343 -2.92 0.06 -0.35
N VAL A 344 -2.06 0.56 0.52
CA VAL A 344 -2.10 0.14 1.93
C VAL A 344 -3.02 1.07 2.74
N TRP A 345 -3.71 0.50 3.69
CA TRP A 345 -4.48 1.19 4.70
C TRP A 345 -3.60 1.40 5.93
N MET A 346 -3.21 2.65 6.31
CA MET A 346 -3.41 3.92 5.63
C MET A 346 -2.21 4.86 5.83
N LEU A 347 -2.24 6.09 5.26
CA LEU A 347 -1.15 7.06 5.38
C LEU A 347 -0.97 7.56 6.82
N ASP A 348 -2.06 8.01 7.46
CA ASP A 348 -2.01 8.85 8.64
C ASP A 348 -3.20 8.59 9.58
N ASP A 349 -2.95 8.37 10.86
CA ASP A 349 -4.01 8.17 11.84
C ASP A 349 -4.90 9.40 12.03
N ALA A 350 -4.37 10.60 11.75
CA ALA A 350 -5.13 11.84 11.90
C ALA A 350 -6.31 11.95 10.92
N MET A 351 -6.39 11.08 9.90
CA MET A 351 -7.48 11.10 8.93
C MET A 351 -8.80 10.55 9.47
N HIS A 352 -8.77 9.61 10.41
CA HIS A 352 -9.97 8.87 10.81
C HIS A 352 -10.13 8.71 12.32
N MET A 353 -11.33 9.01 12.81
CA MET A 353 -11.77 8.69 14.16
C MET A 353 -13.04 7.82 14.13
N ASN A 354 -13.15 6.84 15.03
CA ASN A 354 -14.38 6.08 15.21
C ASN A 354 -15.32 6.72 16.23
N GLU A 355 -14.72 7.31 17.27
CA GLU A 355 -15.40 8.02 18.35
C GLU A 355 -14.63 9.31 18.62
N PRO A 356 -15.26 10.34 19.20
CA PRO A 356 -14.55 11.56 19.57
C PRO A 356 -13.29 11.25 20.39
N GLY A 357 -12.13 11.65 19.89
CA GLY A 357 -10.83 11.43 20.52
C GLY A 357 -10.25 10.02 20.36
N LYS A 358 -10.89 9.10 19.61
CA LYS A 358 -10.39 7.75 19.36
C LYS A 358 -9.98 7.57 17.90
N LEU A 359 -8.68 7.41 17.68
CA LEU A 359 -8.09 7.26 16.36
C LEU A 359 -8.16 5.82 15.87
N LYS A 360 -8.35 5.64 14.58
CA LYS A 360 -8.02 4.40 13.88
C LYS A 360 -6.51 4.35 13.69
N ILE A 361 -5.79 3.64 14.55
CA ILE A 361 -4.33 3.55 14.48
C ILE A 361 -3.93 2.50 13.46
N TRP A 362 -3.63 2.95 12.25
CA TRP A 362 -3.17 2.13 11.13
C TRP A 362 -2.04 2.79 10.33
N GLY A 363 -1.87 4.11 10.45
CA GLY A 363 -1.04 4.92 9.60
C GLY A 363 0.47 4.70 9.74
N PHE A 364 1.23 5.35 8.89
CA PHE A 364 2.69 5.45 9.02
C PHE A 364 3.11 6.40 10.14
N TRP A 365 2.21 7.28 10.54
CA TRP A 365 2.37 8.30 11.60
C TRP A 365 1.02 8.85 12.02
N ASN A 366 1.05 9.82 12.91
CA ASN A 366 -0.05 10.74 13.19
C ASN A 366 0.50 12.17 13.05
N ILE A 367 0.20 12.87 11.95
CA ILE A 367 0.77 14.18 11.65
C ILE A 367 0.41 15.26 12.68
N LEU A 368 -0.68 15.09 13.42
CA LEU A 368 -1.14 15.95 14.50
C LEU A 368 -0.80 15.38 15.89
N GLY A 369 0.11 14.38 15.93
CA GLY A 369 0.39 13.62 17.15
C GLY A 369 1.00 14.44 18.25
N GLU A 370 1.99 15.27 17.96
CA GLU A 370 2.69 16.08 18.97
C GLU A 370 1.76 17.13 19.61
N GLU A 371 0.92 17.79 18.83
CA GLU A 371 0.02 18.84 19.28
C GLU A 371 -1.14 18.31 20.12
N ARG A 372 -1.62 17.09 19.81
CA ARG A 372 -2.87 16.58 20.38
C ARG A 372 -2.70 15.45 21.38
N TYR A 373 -1.76 14.58 21.14
CA TYR A 373 -1.60 13.33 21.88
C TYR A 373 -0.29 13.23 22.65
N GLY A 374 0.60 14.22 22.49
CA GLY A 374 1.83 14.35 23.28
C GLY A 374 3.10 13.88 22.56
N ALA A 375 4.22 14.12 23.23
CA ALA A 375 5.55 13.92 22.67
C ALA A 375 5.78 12.51 22.13
N GLY A 376 6.28 12.43 20.90
CA GLY A 376 6.62 11.19 20.22
C GLY A 376 5.47 10.52 19.48
N LYS A 377 4.25 11.04 19.55
CA LYS A 377 3.09 10.44 18.87
C LYS A 377 3.09 10.64 17.33
N GLU A 378 3.86 11.61 16.84
CA GLU A 378 4.03 11.90 15.41
C GLU A 378 5.15 11.08 14.75
N ARG A 379 5.86 10.25 15.48
CA ARG A 379 7.01 9.51 14.93
C ARG A 379 6.62 8.60 13.77
N ILE A 380 7.48 8.61 12.76
CA ILE A 380 7.41 7.65 11.65
C ILE A 380 7.56 6.22 12.21
N ARG A 381 6.63 5.37 11.83
CA ARG A 381 6.62 3.95 12.18
C ARG A 381 7.46 3.14 11.20
N PRO A 382 8.08 2.04 11.63
CA PRO A 382 9.03 1.30 10.80
C PRO A 382 8.51 0.90 9.43
N TRP A 383 7.27 0.47 9.31
CA TRP A 383 6.70 -0.03 8.06
C TRP A 383 6.58 1.02 6.93
N TYR A 384 6.63 2.32 7.26
CA TYR A 384 6.79 3.39 6.28
C TYR A 384 8.02 3.19 5.39
N TYR A 385 9.15 2.77 5.97
CA TYR A 385 10.38 2.57 5.21
C TYR A 385 10.29 1.37 4.27
N ALA A 386 9.62 0.29 4.68
CA ALA A 386 9.38 -0.86 3.83
C ALA A 386 8.52 -0.46 2.61
N MET A 387 7.40 0.23 2.85
CA MET A 387 6.52 0.70 1.78
C MET A 387 7.18 1.77 0.91
N SER A 388 8.00 2.65 1.49
CA SER A 388 8.75 3.65 0.70
C SER A 388 9.67 3.00 -0.32
N LEU A 389 10.38 1.92 0.02
CA LEU A 389 11.21 1.19 -0.93
C LEU A 389 10.38 0.58 -2.07
N LEU A 390 9.20 0.01 -1.76
CA LEU A 390 8.32 -0.61 -2.75
C LEU A 390 7.60 0.43 -3.64
N CYS A 391 7.31 1.62 -3.13
CA CYS A 391 6.74 2.70 -3.93
C CYS A 391 7.77 3.33 -4.87
N ARG A 392 8.98 3.65 -4.34
CA ARG A 392 10.03 4.34 -5.08
C ARG A 392 10.60 3.52 -6.23
N TYR A 393 10.89 2.26 -5.96
CA TYR A 393 11.71 1.42 -6.84
C TYR A 393 10.90 0.44 -7.69
N PHE A 394 9.57 0.48 -7.59
CA PHE A 394 8.64 -0.13 -8.53
C PHE A 394 7.66 0.94 -9.04
N PRO A 395 8.16 1.89 -9.85
CA PRO A 395 7.39 3.05 -10.28
C PRO A 395 6.32 2.70 -11.30
N GLN A 396 5.45 3.66 -11.56
CA GLN A 396 4.47 3.58 -12.65
C GLN A 396 5.17 3.34 -14.00
N GLY A 397 4.59 2.43 -14.79
CA GLY A 397 5.13 2.02 -16.10
C GLY A 397 6.23 0.96 -16.00
N ALA A 398 6.62 0.52 -14.79
CA ALA A 398 7.55 -0.57 -14.66
C ALA A 398 6.96 -1.88 -15.21
N GLN A 399 7.81 -2.70 -15.83
CA GLN A 399 7.50 -4.09 -16.10
C GLN A 399 7.79 -4.91 -14.84
N ILE A 400 6.79 -5.62 -14.34
CA ILE A 400 6.98 -6.62 -13.30
C ILE A 400 7.30 -7.95 -13.97
N LEU A 401 8.45 -8.50 -13.64
CA LEU A 401 8.98 -9.73 -14.22
C LEU A 401 8.87 -10.89 -13.22
N ALA A 402 8.67 -12.09 -13.74
CA ALA A 402 8.59 -13.27 -12.91
C ALA A 402 9.89 -13.53 -12.15
N SER A 403 9.77 -13.68 -10.86
CA SER A 403 10.84 -14.12 -9.95
C SER A 403 10.26 -15.12 -8.96
N GLY A 404 11.11 -15.96 -8.39
CA GLY A 404 10.64 -16.93 -7.40
C GLY A 404 11.78 -17.46 -6.55
N VAL A 405 11.41 -17.92 -5.36
CA VAL A 405 12.33 -18.57 -4.42
C VAL A 405 11.88 -20.01 -4.22
N SER A 406 12.83 -20.94 -4.25
CA SER A 406 12.60 -22.37 -4.02
C SER A 406 13.56 -22.91 -2.96
N GLY A 407 13.20 -24.06 -2.36
CA GLY A 407 14.00 -24.75 -1.33
C GLY A 407 13.85 -24.20 0.09
N VAL A 408 13.23 -23.02 0.28
CA VAL A 408 12.94 -22.44 1.59
C VAL A 408 11.52 -21.85 1.61
N GLY A 409 10.85 -21.90 2.77
CA GLY A 409 9.58 -21.22 3.02
C GLY A 409 9.79 -19.82 3.61
N GLY A 410 8.74 -18.97 3.58
CA GLY A 410 8.76 -17.65 4.19
C GLY A 410 9.65 -16.62 3.47
N VAL A 411 10.05 -16.90 2.22
CA VAL A 411 10.85 -15.98 1.42
C VAL A 411 10.15 -15.66 0.10
N ARG A 412 10.07 -14.38 -0.23
CA ARG A 412 9.46 -13.88 -1.49
C ARG A 412 10.39 -12.92 -2.19
N SER A 413 10.15 -12.77 -3.49
CA SER A 413 10.88 -11.79 -4.31
C SER A 413 9.95 -11.07 -5.26
N MET A 414 10.33 -9.84 -5.60
CA MET A 414 9.71 -9.03 -6.64
C MET A 414 10.81 -8.44 -7.51
N PHE A 415 10.66 -8.57 -8.82
CA PHE A 415 11.65 -8.07 -9.78
C PHE A 415 10.97 -7.14 -10.78
N GLY A 416 11.49 -5.93 -10.89
CA GLY A 416 10.96 -4.88 -11.77
C GLY A 416 12.02 -4.30 -12.68
N ARG A 417 11.58 -3.84 -13.87
CA ARG A 417 12.44 -3.20 -14.86
C ARG A 417 11.74 -1.97 -15.45
N THR A 418 12.50 -0.91 -15.66
CA THR A 418 12.13 0.30 -16.41
C THR A 418 13.23 0.64 -17.40
N GLU A 419 13.03 1.68 -18.20
CA GLU A 419 14.10 2.24 -19.05
C GLU A 419 15.26 2.80 -18.23
N LYS A 420 15.00 3.20 -16.97
CA LYS A 420 16.02 3.79 -16.07
C LYS A 420 16.85 2.73 -15.34
N GLY A 421 16.39 1.49 -15.25
CA GLY A 421 17.09 0.45 -14.53
C GLY A 421 16.20 -0.68 -14.03
N VAL A 422 16.75 -1.47 -13.12
CA VAL A 422 16.10 -2.64 -12.52
C VAL A 422 16.04 -2.55 -11.00
N THR A 423 15.07 -3.23 -10.41
CA THR A 423 14.98 -3.42 -8.96
C THR A 423 14.66 -4.87 -8.63
N LEU A 424 15.42 -5.43 -7.71
CA LEU A 424 15.14 -6.71 -7.07
C LEU A 424 14.88 -6.47 -5.59
N ALA A 425 13.69 -6.82 -5.13
CA ALA A 425 13.35 -6.89 -3.71
C ALA A 425 13.22 -8.35 -3.28
N VAL A 426 13.74 -8.67 -2.09
CA VAL A 426 13.64 -10.01 -1.49
C VAL A 426 13.33 -9.84 0.00
N VAL A 427 12.35 -10.59 0.51
CA VAL A 427 11.95 -10.55 1.92
C VAL A 427 12.06 -11.94 2.55
N ASN A 428 12.59 -12.01 3.77
CA ASN A 428 12.56 -13.16 4.67
C ASN A 428 11.64 -12.84 5.84
N THR A 429 10.52 -13.56 5.95
CA THR A 429 9.52 -13.37 7.02
C THR A 429 9.77 -14.23 8.24
N ASP A 430 10.74 -15.15 8.19
CA ASP A 430 11.10 -16.00 9.32
C ASP A 430 11.71 -15.15 10.44
N SER A 431 11.20 -15.29 11.65
CA SER A 431 11.63 -14.51 12.82
C SER A 431 12.91 -15.05 13.48
N GLU A 432 13.35 -16.25 13.12
CA GLU A 432 14.46 -16.94 13.79
C GLU A 432 15.59 -17.30 12.85
N ARG A 433 15.28 -17.67 11.58
CA ARG A 433 16.24 -18.27 10.69
C ARG A 433 16.83 -17.28 9.68
N THR A 434 18.14 -17.28 9.57
CA THR A 434 18.84 -16.70 8.42
C THR A 434 18.65 -17.60 7.20
N VAL A 435 18.40 -16.99 6.06
CA VAL A 435 18.27 -17.65 4.76
C VAL A 435 19.41 -17.22 3.84
N GLU A 436 20.05 -18.20 3.19
CA GLU A 436 21.01 -17.98 2.11
C GLU A 436 20.40 -18.39 0.78
N LEU A 437 20.29 -17.45 -0.16
CA LEU A 437 19.81 -17.71 -1.52
C LEU A 437 20.97 -17.72 -2.49
N THR A 438 20.96 -18.69 -3.41
CA THR A 438 21.83 -18.65 -4.59
C THR A 438 21.05 -18.08 -5.77
N LEU A 439 21.58 -17.05 -6.43
CA LEU A 439 20.94 -16.46 -7.60
C LEU A 439 21.18 -17.30 -8.85
N GLU A 440 20.09 -17.73 -9.48
CA GLU A 440 20.11 -18.37 -10.78
C GLU A 440 19.43 -17.49 -11.84
N ASN A 441 19.89 -17.61 -13.09
CA ASN A 441 19.35 -16.87 -14.25
C ASN A 441 19.24 -15.36 -14.01
N PRO A 442 20.35 -14.67 -13.63
CA PRO A 442 20.31 -13.22 -13.47
C PRO A 442 19.90 -12.56 -14.79
N GLN A 443 19.11 -11.49 -14.66
CA GLN A 443 18.69 -10.69 -15.80
C GLN A 443 19.68 -9.54 -16.04
N PRO A 444 19.72 -8.95 -17.25
CA PRO A 444 20.55 -7.77 -17.51
C PRO A 444 20.24 -6.61 -16.55
N GLY A 445 21.24 -5.80 -16.26
CA GLY A 445 21.11 -4.58 -15.44
C GLY A 445 21.36 -4.79 -13.94
N LEU A 446 21.74 -6.00 -13.51
CA LEU A 446 22.04 -6.31 -12.10
C LEU A 446 23.50 -5.96 -11.72
N SER A 447 23.99 -4.85 -12.20
CA SER A 447 25.30 -4.28 -11.85
C SER A 447 25.14 -2.82 -11.40
N ASP A 448 26.08 -2.33 -10.60
CA ASP A 448 26.06 -0.97 -10.05
C ASP A 448 24.78 -0.64 -9.27
N LEU A 449 24.37 -1.58 -8.41
CA LEU A 449 23.15 -1.46 -7.64
C LEU A 449 23.42 -0.75 -6.31
N ALA A 450 22.45 0.05 -5.86
CA ALA A 450 22.33 0.47 -4.48
C ALA A 450 21.56 -0.61 -3.69
N LEU A 451 22.11 -0.99 -2.53
CA LEU A 451 21.49 -1.92 -1.61
C LEU A 451 20.84 -1.18 -0.46
N TYR A 452 19.55 -1.41 -0.27
CA TYR A 452 18.80 -0.99 0.90
C TYR A 452 18.45 -2.19 1.77
N VAL A 453 18.46 -1.98 3.08
CA VAL A 453 18.13 -3.00 4.08
C VAL A 453 17.05 -2.46 5.00
N TYR A 454 15.93 -3.17 5.06
CA TYR A 454 14.91 -3.00 6.07
C TYR A 454 14.98 -4.20 7.02
N ALA A 455 15.51 -4.01 8.23
CA ALA A 455 15.73 -5.06 9.20
C ALA A 455 15.69 -4.49 10.63
N PRO A 456 15.31 -5.28 11.66
CA PRO A 456 15.24 -4.81 13.05
C PRO A 456 16.57 -4.21 13.51
N GLY A 457 16.53 -2.98 14.03
CA GLY A 457 17.71 -2.28 14.54
C GLY A 457 18.78 -1.94 13.51
N ARG A 458 18.50 -2.06 12.20
CA ARG A 458 19.48 -1.86 11.12
C ARG A 458 19.07 -0.85 10.06
N LEU A 459 18.07 -0.01 10.34
CA LEU A 459 17.69 1.06 9.42
C LEU A 459 18.82 2.10 9.36
N ARG A 460 19.43 2.26 8.19
CA ARG A 460 20.41 3.34 7.96
C ARG A 460 19.65 4.60 7.58
N LEU A 461 19.42 5.48 8.53
CA LEU A 461 18.62 6.69 8.32
C LEU A 461 19.53 7.92 8.13
N GLY A 462 19.12 8.81 7.21
CA GLY A 462 19.58 10.19 7.06
C GLY A 462 18.40 11.13 7.28
N GLY A 463 18.20 11.60 8.51
CA GLY A 463 16.94 12.22 8.91
C GLY A 463 15.81 11.20 8.89
N GLU A 464 14.69 11.53 8.23
CA GLU A 464 13.54 10.62 8.04
C GLU A 464 13.64 9.76 6.76
N ARG A 465 14.82 9.64 6.14
CA ARG A 465 15.03 8.92 4.87
C ARG A 465 15.90 7.69 5.10
N LEU A 466 15.48 6.54 4.56
CA LEU A 466 16.32 5.35 4.52
C LEU A 466 17.39 5.53 3.44
N LEU A 467 18.65 5.30 3.80
CA LEU A 467 19.79 5.40 2.92
C LEU A 467 20.29 4.02 2.51
N PRO A 468 20.91 3.85 1.33
CA PRO A 468 21.50 2.58 0.95
C PRO A 468 22.66 2.24 1.91
N VAL A 469 22.77 0.97 2.25
CA VAL A 469 23.89 0.47 3.08
C VAL A 469 25.15 0.27 2.25
N GLU A 470 25.00 0.03 0.95
CA GLU A 470 26.07 -0.21 0.00
C GLU A 470 25.68 0.29 -1.41
N ARG A 471 26.67 0.64 -2.22
CA ARG A 471 26.55 1.02 -3.63
C ARG A 471 27.54 0.25 -4.47
N GLY A 472 27.31 0.16 -5.79
CA GLY A 472 28.19 -0.58 -6.70
C GLY A 472 28.03 -2.09 -6.56
N VAL A 473 26.92 -2.57 -6.00
CA VAL A 473 26.65 -4.00 -5.86
C VAL A 473 26.39 -4.62 -7.22
N ALA A 474 26.95 -5.81 -7.46
CA ALA A 474 26.71 -6.58 -8.67
C ALA A 474 26.20 -7.99 -8.30
N LEU A 475 25.16 -8.43 -8.98
CA LEU A 475 24.57 -9.75 -8.83
C LEU A 475 24.81 -10.57 -10.12
N ALA A 476 25.67 -11.57 -10.03
CA ALA A 476 26.04 -12.49 -11.10
C ALA A 476 25.44 -13.89 -10.87
N PRO A 477 25.49 -14.80 -11.86
CA PRO A 477 25.12 -16.20 -11.63
C PRO A 477 25.91 -16.80 -10.44
N GLY A 478 25.22 -17.46 -9.52
CA GLY A 478 25.82 -18.03 -8.32
C GLY A 478 26.07 -17.04 -7.18
N SER A 479 25.75 -15.75 -7.34
CA SER A 479 25.79 -14.79 -6.22
C SER A 479 24.95 -15.29 -5.05
N ARG A 480 25.49 -15.14 -3.84
CA ARG A 480 24.79 -15.51 -2.60
C ARG A 480 24.20 -14.26 -1.95
N ILE A 481 22.94 -14.35 -1.62
CA ILE A 481 22.17 -13.30 -0.93
C ILE A 481 21.79 -13.86 0.44
N SER A 482 22.28 -13.23 1.51
CA SER A 482 21.99 -13.62 2.88
C SER A 482 20.96 -12.67 3.49
N LEU A 483 19.83 -13.22 3.95
CA LEU A 483 18.75 -12.51 4.63
C LEU A 483 18.70 -12.98 6.09
N ALA A 484 19.00 -12.09 7.01
CA ALA A 484 18.74 -12.31 8.44
C ALA A 484 17.23 -12.51 8.69
N PRO A 485 16.82 -12.96 9.88
CA PRO A 485 15.42 -12.96 10.26
C PRO A 485 14.74 -11.61 10.04
N GLU A 486 13.47 -11.64 9.65
CA GLU A 486 12.63 -10.44 9.43
C GLU A 486 13.35 -9.33 8.65
N THR A 487 13.89 -9.68 7.49
CA THR A 487 14.69 -8.75 6.67
C THR A 487 14.14 -8.64 5.26
N MET A 488 13.99 -7.41 4.77
CA MET A 488 13.82 -7.13 3.35
C MET A 488 15.08 -6.44 2.81
N LEU A 489 15.57 -6.93 1.66
CA LEU A 489 16.62 -6.30 0.86
C LEU A 489 16.01 -5.73 -0.42
N VAL A 490 16.47 -4.55 -0.81
CA VAL A 490 16.15 -3.97 -2.12
C VAL A 490 17.45 -3.57 -2.80
N CYS A 491 17.72 -4.20 -3.94
CA CYS A 491 18.84 -3.89 -4.82
C CYS A 491 18.31 -3.16 -6.05
N THR A 492 18.77 -1.95 -6.31
CA THR A 492 18.26 -1.14 -7.42
C THR A 492 19.33 -0.34 -8.13
N SER A 493 19.22 -0.22 -9.45
CA SER A 493 20.00 0.73 -10.27
C SER A 493 19.21 2.02 -10.59
N MET A 494 18.01 2.16 -10.05
CA MET A 494 17.16 3.34 -10.24
C MET A 494 17.36 4.35 -9.11
N GLU A 495 18.44 5.13 -9.15
CA GLU A 495 18.71 6.27 -8.25
C GLU A 495 18.88 7.58 -9.00
#